data_5678e71e6cf667ac41f2510498fa935f
#
_entry.id   5678e71e6cf667ac41f2510498fa935f
#
_cell.length_a   1.000
_cell.length_b   1.000
_cell.length_c   1.000
_cell.angle_alpha   90.00
_cell.angle_beta   90.00
_cell.angle_gamma   90.00
#
_symmetry.space_group_name_H-M   'P 1'
#
loop_
_entity.id
_entity.type
_entity.pdbx_description
1 polymer ?
#
loop_
_entity_poly.entity_id
_entity_poly.type
_entity_poly.pdbx_seq_one_letter_code
_entity_poly.pdbx_strand_id
1 'polypeptide(L)'
;MQDTRTGLTPTVFRLTPPYTRFEEVANLDALQLPDLPLGSVLAIELPGHDGWADVAALAPRLRVRFPSAPVVLRVRGGAGVDPEEAARRAAPLHLRAVLGEDAPPRETLQAVLTDPASLTHELDDWLTVRGVAPPPELKGLIVDIFRQAPAYPRLHGLLQALGRPERTVRNWFQRAGLPGPGSWLAAAHAVYAALRLQRERQTSLLTIAVECGYSDHSSLSRQAVRLFGARPGEIRQTLGWEGLLDRWLGRAGVRAA
;
A
#
# COMPACT_ATOMS: atom_id res chain seq x y z
N MET A 1 8.64 -11.14 44.97
CA MET A 1 8.86 -9.88 44.22
C MET A 1 8.08 -10.01 42.93
N GLN A 2 6.80 -9.57 42.93
CA GLN A 2 5.90 -9.69 41.78
C GLN A 2 6.26 -8.58 40.81
N ASP A 3 6.72 -8.98 39.63
CA ASP A 3 7.02 -8.12 38.48
C ASP A 3 5.68 -7.69 37.87
N THR A 4 5.13 -6.60 38.36
CA THR A 4 3.94 -5.93 37.80
C THR A 4 4.41 -5.14 36.56
N ARG A 5 4.76 -5.83 35.48
CA ARG A 5 4.73 -5.25 34.15
C ARG A 5 3.27 -4.99 33.78
N THR A 6 2.76 -3.84 34.17
CA THR A 6 1.58 -3.26 33.52
C THR A 6 2.00 -2.88 32.08
N GLY A 7 2.13 -3.88 31.24
CA GLY A 7 2.32 -3.68 29.80
C GLY A 7 1.08 -2.99 29.28
N LEU A 8 1.15 -1.69 29.02
CA LEU A 8 0.13 -0.97 28.26
C LEU A 8 0.09 -1.59 26.87
N THR A 9 -0.91 -2.42 26.62
CA THR A 9 -1.14 -2.99 25.27
C THR A 9 -1.27 -1.82 24.29
N PRO A 10 -0.48 -1.80 23.20
CA PRO A 10 -0.54 -0.68 22.28
C PRO A 10 -1.94 -0.58 21.68
N THR A 11 -2.46 0.64 21.70
CA THR A 11 -3.78 0.93 21.11
C THR A 11 -3.66 0.99 19.60
N VAL A 12 -4.62 0.39 18.90
CA VAL A 12 -4.71 0.46 17.44
C VAL A 12 -5.84 1.41 17.06
N PHE A 13 -5.56 2.30 16.12
CA PHE A 13 -6.54 3.20 15.55
C PHE A 13 -6.72 2.89 14.07
N ARG A 14 -7.92 3.16 13.57
CA ARG A 14 -8.25 3.19 12.15
C ARG A 14 -8.41 4.64 11.71
N LEU A 15 -7.86 4.95 10.54
CA LEU A 15 -8.12 6.19 9.81
C LEU A 15 -8.74 5.82 8.47
N THR A 16 -9.85 6.47 8.15
CA THR A 16 -10.54 6.31 6.86
C THR A 16 -10.67 7.66 6.17
N PRO A 17 -10.88 7.71 4.85
CA PRO A 17 -11.15 8.97 4.17
C PRO A 17 -12.29 9.74 4.88
N PRO A 18 -12.17 11.03 5.14
CA PRO A 18 -11.13 11.97 4.71
C PRO A 18 -9.88 12.09 5.60
N TYR A 19 -9.63 11.17 6.53
CA TYR A 19 -8.47 11.10 7.45
C TYR A 19 -8.41 12.26 8.46
N THR A 20 -9.55 12.65 8.97
CA THR A 20 -9.67 13.78 9.92
C THR A 20 -9.53 13.36 11.38
N ARG A 21 -9.73 12.08 11.67
CA ARG A 21 -9.71 11.57 13.04
C ARG A 21 -9.20 10.14 13.13
N PHE A 22 -8.64 9.82 14.29
CA PHE A 22 -8.30 8.47 14.69
C PHE A 22 -9.52 7.82 15.37
N GLU A 23 -9.96 6.68 14.86
CA GLU A 23 -11.02 5.86 15.44
C GLU A 23 -10.38 4.66 16.12
N GLU A 24 -10.52 4.55 17.44
CA GLU A 24 -9.96 3.43 18.19
C GLU A 24 -10.62 2.12 17.79
N VAL A 25 -9.80 1.09 17.59
CA VAL A 25 -10.24 -0.27 17.32
C VAL A 25 -10.34 -1.01 18.64
N ALA A 26 -11.53 -0.99 19.25
CA ALA A 26 -11.78 -1.56 20.57
C ALA A 26 -11.51 -3.08 20.64
N ASN A 27 -11.75 -3.80 19.55
CA ASN A 27 -11.49 -5.23 19.45
C ASN A 27 -10.83 -5.55 18.11
N LEU A 28 -9.52 -5.70 18.13
CA LEU A 28 -8.75 -6.02 16.92
C LEU A 28 -9.10 -7.41 16.37
N ASP A 29 -9.44 -8.36 17.23
CA ASP A 29 -9.76 -9.73 16.80
C ASP A 29 -11.13 -9.82 16.13
N ALA A 30 -12.02 -8.92 16.41
CA ALA A 30 -13.31 -8.81 15.74
C ALA A 30 -13.25 -8.10 14.39
N LEU A 31 -12.22 -7.26 14.16
CA LEU A 31 -12.05 -6.53 12.90
C LEU A 31 -11.76 -7.51 11.75
N GLN A 32 -12.53 -7.46 10.68
CA GLN A 32 -12.36 -8.28 9.49
C GLN A 32 -11.90 -7.43 8.31
N LEU A 33 -11.23 -8.06 7.32
CA LEU A 33 -10.75 -7.38 6.11
C LEU A 33 -11.87 -6.67 5.33
N PRO A 34 -13.07 -7.25 5.17
CA PRO A 34 -14.21 -6.59 4.53
C PRO A 34 -14.70 -5.33 5.26
N ASP A 35 -14.38 -5.18 6.55
CA ASP A 35 -14.79 -4.03 7.37
C ASP A 35 -13.90 -2.79 7.10
N LEU A 36 -12.81 -2.96 6.34
CA LEU A 36 -11.90 -1.89 6.00
C LEU A 36 -12.26 -1.28 4.64
N PRO A 37 -12.82 -0.06 4.59
CA PRO A 37 -13.02 0.67 3.35
C PRO A 37 -11.73 0.86 2.57
N LEU A 38 -11.82 1.05 1.25
CA LEU A 38 -10.67 1.39 0.43
C LEU A 38 -9.97 2.63 0.97
N GLY A 39 -8.65 2.56 1.12
CA GLY A 39 -7.83 3.63 1.66
C GLY A 39 -7.81 3.69 3.20
N SER A 40 -8.30 2.66 3.89
CA SER A 40 -8.09 2.56 5.34
C SER A 40 -6.60 2.51 5.67
N VAL A 41 -6.22 3.17 6.75
CA VAL A 41 -4.88 3.16 7.36
C VAL A 41 -5.01 2.70 8.80
N LEU A 42 -4.12 1.82 9.25
CA LEU A 42 -4.06 1.40 10.65
C LEU A 42 -2.90 2.12 11.34
N ALA A 43 -3.15 2.69 12.52
CA ALA A 43 -2.13 3.35 13.31
C ALA A 43 -1.94 2.61 14.63
N ILE A 44 -0.69 2.24 14.94
CA ILE A 44 -0.31 1.72 16.25
C ILE A 44 0.15 2.89 17.08
N GLU A 45 -0.46 3.11 18.24
CA GLU A 45 0.00 4.14 19.17
C GLU A 45 1.19 3.62 19.99
N LEU A 46 2.29 4.38 19.98
CA LEU A 46 3.41 4.17 20.87
C LEU A 46 3.12 4.93 22.16
N PRO A 47 2.83 4.23 23.27
CA PRO A 47 2.42 4.88 24.51
C PRO A 47 3.57 5.62 25.22
N GLY A 48 4.80 5.26 24.90
CA GLY A 48 6.04 5.83 25.47
C GLY A 48 7.27 5.08 24.96
N HIS A 49 8.44 5.48 25.47
CA HIS A 49 9.74 4.92 25.05
C HIS A 49 9.81 3.38 25.22
N ASP A 50 9.15 2.82 26.22
CA ASP A 50 9.20 1.39 26.54
C ASP A 50 8.25 0.53 25.68
N GLY A 51 7.33 1.14 24.92
CA GLY A 51 6.31 0.43 24.12
C GLY A 51 6.82 -0.20 22.82
N TRP A 52 8.09 -0.10 22.47
CA TRP A 52 8.64 -0.58 21.20
C TRP A 52 8.56 -2.09 21.01
N ALA A 53 8.72 -2.86 22.09
CA ALA A 53 8.61 -4.33 22.02
C ALA A 53 7.21 -4.76 21.58
N ASP A 54 6.19 -4.09 22.10
CA ASP A 54 4.80 -4.39 21.77
C ASP A 54 4.45 -3.93 20.34
N VAL A 55 4.95 -2.76 19.91
CA VAL A 55 4.83 -2.30 18.52
C VAL A 55 5.49 -3.31 17.57
N ALA A 56 6.70 -3.78 17.88
CA ALA A 56 7.42 -4.75 17.06
C ALA A 56 6.69 -6.10 16.96
N ALA A 57 5.99 -6.52 18.01
CA ALA A 57 5.18 -7.74 18.00
C ALA A 57 3.87 -7.56 17.22
N LEU A 58 3.27 -6.38 17.27
CA LEU A 58 1.95 -6.12 16.70
C LEU A 58 2.00 -5.75 15.21
N ALA A 59 2.98 -4.95 14.77
CA ALA A 59 3.05 -4.45 13.40
C ALA A 59 3.05 -5.56 12.33
N PRO A 60 3.86 -6.64 12.42
CA PRO A 60 3.81 -7.74 11.46
C PRO A 60 2.45 -8.45 11.43
N ARG A 61 1.81 -8.63 12.59
CA ARG A 61 0.49 -9.27 12.69
C ARG A 61 -0.59 -8.46 11.97
N LEU A 62 -0.58 -7.13 12.13
CA LEU A 62 -1.51 -6.25 11.44
C LEU A 62 -1.30 -6.30 9.94
N ARG A 63 -0.05 -6.27 9.48
CA ARG A 63 0.27 -6.31 8.05
C ARG A 63 -0.19 -7.61 7.38
N VAL A 64 0.03 -8.75 8.02
CA VAL A 64 -0.44 -10.06 7.52
C VAL A 64 -1.96 -10.13 7.50
N ARG A 65 -2.60 -9.65 8.55
CA ARG A 65 -4.06 -9.71 8.67
C ARG A 65 -4.78 -8.72 7.76
N PHE A 66 -4.20 -7.54 7.56
CA PHE A 66 -4.80 -6.44 6.80
C PHE A 66 -3.86 -5.92 5.70
N PRO A 67 -3.48 -6.74 4.73
CA PRO A 67 -2.51 -6.36 3.69
C PRO A 67 -2.99 -5.21 2.80
N SER A 68 -4.29 -4.93 2.78
CA SER A 68 -4.89 -3.81 2.05
C SER A 68 -4.75 -2.45 2.75
N ALA A 69 -4.33 -2.43 4.03
CA ALA A 69 -4.21 -1.24 4.85
C ALA A 69 -2.74 -1.01 5.25
N PRO A 70 -2.12 0.11 4.83
CA PRO A 70 -0.80 0.47 5.33
C PRO A 70 -0.86 0.70 6.85
N VAL A 71 0.21 0.26 7.54
CA VAL A 71 0.36 0.44 8.98
C VAL A 71 1.32 1.59 9.26
N VAL A 72 0.94 2.50 10.15
CA VAL A 72 1.73 3.66 10.57
C VAL A 72 1.93 3.67 12.09
N LEU A 73 2.92 4.39 12.56
CA LEU A 73 3.15 4.65 13.98
C LEU A 73 2.53 5.99 14.36
N ARG A 74 1.79 6.05 15.46
CA ARG A 74 1.36 7.27 16.10
C ARG A 74 2.15 7.47 17.39
N VAL A 75 2.83 8.60 17.56
CA VAL A 75 3.56 8.95 18.78
C VAL A 75 2.74 9.98 19.53
N ARG A 76 2.40 9.67 20.78
CA ARG A 76 1.66 10.60 21.65
C ARG A 76 2.59 11.72 22.11
N GLY A 77 2.09 12.95 22.19
CA GLY A 77 2.80 14.09 22.74
C GLY A 77 3.25 13.83 24.18
N GLY A 78 4.46 14.27 24.51
CA GLY A 78 5.03 14.03 25.84
C GLY A 78 5.64 12.64 26.07
N ALA A 79 5.60 11.75 25.09
CA ALA A 79 6.21 10.41 25.19
C ALA A 79 7.75 10.42 25.26
N GLY A 80 8.40 11.58 25.14
CA GLY A 80 9.86 11.71 25.17
C GLY A 80 10.58 11.00 24.03
N VAL A 81 9.85 10.69 22.93
CA VAL A 81 10.37 9.95 21.78
C VAL A 81 10.84 10.94 20.72
N ASP A 82 12.13 10.86 20.37
CA ASP A 82 12.69 11.60 19.25
C ASP A 82 12.09 11.12 17.93
N PRO A 83 11.55 12.02 17.07
CA PRO A 83 10.96 11.65 15.78
C PRO A 83 11.91 10.91 14.85
N GLU A 84 13.20 11.25 14.82
CA GLU A 84 14.20 10.56 14.00
C GLU A 84 14.48 9.15 14.51
N GLU A 85 14.55 8.99 15.83
CA GLU A 85 14.68 7.67 16.46
C GLU A 85 13.44 6.82 16.15
N ALA A 86 12.26 7.40 16.28
CA ALA A 86 11.01 6.73 15.95
C ALA A 86 11.00 6.26 14.49
N ALA A 87 11.41 7.10 13.54
CA ALA A 87 11.48 6.74 12.13
C ALA A 87 12.49 5.60 11.87
N ARG A 88 13.67 5.66 12.49
CA ARG A 88 14.68 4.58 12.37
C ARG A 88 14.20 3.25 12.92
N ARG A 89 13.46 3.25 14.04
CA ARG A 89 12.89 2.02 14.63
C ARG A 89 11.66 1.51 13.88
N ALA A 90 10.90 2.40 13.28
CA ALA A 90 9.71 2.06 12.50
C ALA A 90 10.05 1.40 11.15
N ALA A 91 11.16 1.81 10.52
CA ALA A 91 11.55 1.33 9.19
C ALA A 91 11.68 -0.20 9.08
N PRO A 92 12.42 -0.92 9.97
CA PRO A 92 12.51 -2.38 9.88
C PRO A 92 11.21 -3.11 10.20
N LEU A 93 10.21 -2.42 10.77
CA LEU A 93 8.86 -2.94 11.01
C LEU A 93 7.91 -2.67 9.84
N HIS A 94 8.42 -2.06 8.76
CA HIS A 94 7.65 -1.62 7.61
C HIS A 94 6.47 -0.72 7.97
N LEU A 95 6.63 0.10 9.01
CA LEU A 95 5.67 1.15 9.35
C LEU A 95 5.86 2.31 8.38
N ARG A 96 4.80 2.64 7.65
CA ARG A 96 4.84 3.53 6.48
C ARG A 96 5.09 5.00 6.82
N ALA A 97 4.74 5.41 8.02
CA ALA A 97 4.94 6.78 8.51
C ALA A 97 5.00 6.80 10.03
N VAL A 98 5.60 7.87 10.56
CA VAL A 98 5.50 8.24 11.97
C VAL A 98 4.67 9.52 12.06
N LEU A 99 3.56 9.46 12.79
CA LEU A 99 2.63 10.57 13.01
C LEU A 99 2.81 11.12 14.41
N GLY A 100 3.05 12.43 14.53
CA GLY A 100 2.95 13.13 15.80
C GLY A 100 1.49 13.36 16.22
N GLU A 101 1.28 13.71 17.48
CA GLU A 101 -0.07 13.97 18.01
C GLU A 101 -0.78 15.13 17.31
N ASP A 102 -0.04 16.22 17.04
CA ASP A 102 -0.58 17.47 16.50
C ASP A 102 -0.53 17.57 14.96
N ALA A 103 0.08 16.58 14.29
CA ALA A 103 0.20 16.61 12.83
C ALA A 103 -1.16 16.34 12.19
N PRO A 104 -1.60 17.15 11.19
CA PRO A 104 -2.81 16.85 10.42
C PRO A 104 -2.64 15.48 9.74
N PRO A 105 -3.41 14.46 10.14
CA PRO A 105 -3.13 13.08 9.71
C PRO A 105 -3.11 12.94 8.19
N ARG A 106 -4.00 13.67 7.50
CA ARG A 106 -4.12 13.59 6.06
C ARG A 106 -2.89 14.06 5.31
N GLU A 107 -2.32 15.21 5.67
CA GLU A 107 -1.20 15.81 4.93
C GLU A 107 0.05 14.96 5.06
N THR A 108 0.36 14.53 6.29
CA THR A 108 1.49 13.65 6.57
C THR A 108 1.33 12.29 5.88
N LEU A 109 0.14 11.69 5.96
CA LEU A 109 -0.15 10.43 5.28
C LEU A 109 -0.08 10.58 3.76
N GLN A 110 -0.59 11.67 3.19
CA GLN A 110 -0.53 11.91 1.76
C GLN A 110 0.91 11.98 1.27
N ALA A 111 1.79 12.71 1.94
CA ALA A 111 3.19 12.85 1.55
C ALA A 111 3.90 11.49 1.44
N VAL A 112 3.62 10.57 2.37
CA VAL A 112 4.29 9.26 2.44
C VAL A 112 3.58 8.19 1.61
N LEU A 113 2.25 8.07 1.75
CA LEU A 113 1.52 6.96 1.14
C LEU A 113 1.28 7.13 -0.36
N THR A 114 1.41 8.34 -0.90
CA THR A 114 1.28 8.58 -2.34
C THR A 114 2.61 8.73 -3.07
N ASP A 115 3.74 8.50 -2.37
CA ASP A 115 5.06 8.50 -3.01
C ASP A 115 5.23 7.25 -3.88
N PRO A 116 5.46 7.39 -5.20
CA PRO A 116 5.71 6.26 -6.07
C PRO A 116 6.95 5.43 -5.70
N ALA A 117 7.96 6.05 -5.06
CA ALA A 117 9.15 5.34 -4.62
C ALA A 117 8.80 4.27 -3.58
N SER A 118 7.87 4.56 -2.68
CA SER A 118 7.42 3.61 -1.67
C SER A 118 6.81 2.34 -2.29
N LEU A 119 6.06 2.46 -3.38
CA LEU A 119 5.50 1.31 -4.10
C LEU A 119 6.60 0.34 -4.56
N THR A 120 7.67 0.85 -5.16
CA THR A 120 8.75 -0.01 -5.70
C THR A 120 9.63 -0.62 -4.62
N HIS A 121 9.78 0.03 -3.47
CA HIS A 121 10.52 -0.49 -2.33
C HIS A 121 9.73 -1.54 -1.54
N GLU A 122 8.44 -1.35 -1.38
CA GLU A 122 7.60 -2.16 -0.49
C GLU A 122 6.88 -3.31 -1.21
N LEU A 123 6.80 -3.27 -2.55
CA LEU A 123 5.99 -4.21 -3.33
C LEU A 123 6.42 -5.67 -3.11
N ASP A 124 7.74 -5.94 -3.04
CA ASP A 124 8.27 -7.28 -2.85
C ASP A 124 7.83 -7.89 -1.52
N ASP A 125 7.98 -7.11 -0.46
CA ASP A 125 7.57 -7.51 0.88
C ASP A 125 6.03 -7.60 0.98
N TRP A 126 5.30 -6.64 0.40
CA TRP A 126 3.85 -6.67 0.38
C TRP A 126 3.28 -7.91 -0.32
N LEU A 127 3.87 -8.33 -1.45
CA LEU A 127 3.47 -9.57 -2.13
C LEU A 127 3.62 -10.78 -1.21
N THR A 128 4.72 -10.84 -0.45
CA THR A 128 4.96 -11.91 0.52
C THR A 128 3.90 -11.90 1.63
N VAL A 129 3.66 -10.75 2.21
CA VAL A 129 2.65 -10.57 3.27
C VAL A 129 1.24 -10.91 2.77
N ARG A 130 0.94 -10.57 1.51
CA ARG A 130 -0.33 -10.88 0.85
C ARG A 130 -0.50 -12.37 0.53
N GLY A 131 0.53 -13.18 0.74
CA GLY A 131 0.53 -14.61 0.41
C GLY A 131 0.72 -14.89 -1.08
N VAL A 132 1.27 -13.93 -1.84
CA VAL A 132 1.64 -14.11 -3.25
C VAL A 132 3.13 -14.45 -3.29
N ALA A 133 3.47 -15.73 -3.36
CA ALA A 133 4.84 -16.25 -3.26
C ALA A 133 5.29 -16.91 -4.59
N PRO A 134 5.47 -16.16 -5.68
CA PRO A 134 6.02 -16.71 -6.91
C PRO A 134 7.52 -17.04 -6.72
N PRO A 135 8.12 -17.82 -7.64
CA PRO A 135 9.56 -18.02 -7.66
C PRO A 135 10.32 -16.67 -7.66
N PRO A 136 11.52 -16.59 -7.05
CA PRO A 136 12.26 -15.33 -6.89
C PRO A 136 12.47 -14.55 -8.18
N GLU A 137 12.74 -15.24 -9.31
CA GLU A 137 12.93 -14.59 -10.61
C GLU A 137 11.66 -13.92 -11.12
N LEU A 138 10.50 -14.55 -10.87
CA LEU A 138 9.22 -14.00 -11.26
C LEU A 138 8.80 -12.84 -10.33
N LYS A 139 9.11 -12.95 -9.06
CA LYS A 139 8.89 -11.90 -8.07
C LYS A 139 9.70 -10.64 -8.43
N GLY A 140 10.99 -10.81 -8.72
CA GLY A 140 11.85 -9.72 -9.21
C GLY A 140 11.32 -9.08 -10.50
N LEU A 141 10.82 -9.89 -11.44
CA LEU A 141 10.23 -9.38 -12.68
C LEU A 141 8.95 -8.55 -12.40
N ILE A 142 8.11 -8.96 -11.46
CA ILE A 142 6.93 -8.17 -11.06
C ILE A 142 7.36 -6.80 -10.53
N VAL A 143 8.35 -6.76 -9.65
CA VAL A 143 8.92 -5.50 -9.14
C VAL A 143 9.48 -4.64 -10.27
N ASP A 144 10.21 -5.23 -11.22
CA ASP A 144 10.75 -4.52 -12.38
C ASP A 144 9.64 -3.96 -13.29
N ILE A 145 8.54 -4.72 -13.48
CA ILE A 145 7.37 -4.21 -14.22
C ILE A 145 6.83 -2.94 -13.55
N PHE A 146 6.65 -2.94 -12.24
CA PHE A 146 6.17 -1.75 -11.53
C PHE A 146 7.18 -0.60 -11.60
N ARG A 147 8.46 -0.87 -11.36
CA ARG A 147 9.51 0.15 -11.40
C ARG A 147 9.62 0.86 -12.75
N GLN A 148 9.44 0.11 -13.83
CA GLN A 148 9.66 0.62 -15.19
C GLN A 148 8.36 1.01 -15.92
N ALA A 149 7.20 0.69 -15.37
CA ALA A 149 5.90 1.01 -15.99
C ALA A 149 5.79 2.48 -16.47
N PRO A 150 6.24 3.50 -15.72
CA PRO A 150 6.13 4.88 -16.19
C PRO A 150 6.88 5.16 -17.49
N ALA A 151 7.95 4.41 -17.79
CA ALA A 151 8.76 4.59 -18.99
C ALA A 151 8.28 3.74 -20.19
N TYR A 152 7.52 2.69 -19.94
CA TYR A 152 7.13 1.73 -20.98
C TYR A 152 5.61 1.55 -21.08
N PRO A 153 4.96 2.16 -22.07
CA PRO A 153 3.49 2.03 -22.23
C PRO A 153 3.05 0.65 -22.71
N ARG A 154 3.97 -0.16 -23.27
CA ARG A 154 3.67 -1.48 -23.85
C ARG A 154 4.60 -2.56 -23.29
N LEU A 155 4.01 -3.75 -23.05
CA LEU A 155 4.73 -4.90 -22.51
C LEU A 155 5.94 -5.30 -23.36
N HIS A 156 5.79 -5.32 -24.68
CA HIS A 156 6.87 -5.71 -25.60
C HIS A 156 8.15 -4.86 -25.39
N GLY A 157 8.00 -3.53 -25.38
CA GLY A 157 9.14 -2.62 -25.14
C GLY A 157 9.78 -2.81 -23.78
N LEU A 158 8.95 -3.00 -22.75
CA LEU A 158 9.43 -3.27 -21.40
C LEU A 158 10.25 -4.57 -21.34
N LEU A 159 9.72 -5.67 -21.86
CA LEU A 159 10.38 -6.97 -21.82
C LEU A 159 11.65 -6.98 -22.68
N GLN A 160 11.67 -6.27 -23.82
CA GLN A 160 12.86 -6.06 -24.63
C GLN A 160 13.96 -5.33 -23.83
N ALA A 161 13.61 -4.27 -23.13
CA ALA A 161 14.56 -3.53 -22.29
C ALA A 161 15.11 -4.39 -21.12
N LEU A 162 14.30 -5.31 -20.59
CA LEU A 162 14.71 -6.26 -19.56
C LEU A 162 15.47 -7.49 -20.14
N GLY A 163 15.65 -7.60 -21.45
CA GLY A 163 16.29 -8.75 -22.09
C GLY A 163 15.52 -10.07 -21.91
N ARG A 164 14.18 -10.01 -21.76
CA ARG A 164 13.34 -11.18 -21.47
C ARG A 164 12.43 -11.52 -22.65
N PRO A 165 12.50 -12.76 -23.21
CA PRO A 165 11.58 -13.20 -24.25
C PRO A 165 10.14 -13.26 -23.75
N GLU A 166 9.20 -12.61 -24.44
CA GLU A 166 7.82 -12.49 -24.00
C GLU A 166 7.12 -13.85 -23.80
N ARG A 167 7.38 -14.83 -24.70
CA ARG A 167 6.82 -16.18 -24.57
C ARG A 167 7.26 -16.88 -23.28
N THR A 168 8.55 -16.74 -22.92
CA THR A 168 9.10 -17.31 -21.68
C THR A 168 8.45 -16.69 -20.46
N VAL A 169 8.34 -15.37 -20.46
CA VAL A 169 7.69 -14.62 -19.36
C VAL A 169 6.23 -15.03 -19.20
N ARG A 170 5.45 -15.09 -20.29
CA ARG A 170 4.04 -15.54 -20.24
C ARG A 170 3.92 -16.94 -19.62
N ASN A 171 4.79 -17.87 -20.00
CA ASN A 171 4.80 -19.22 -19.44
C ASN A 171 5.12 -19.23 -17.94
N TRP A 172 6.01 -18.37 -17.46
CA TRP A 172 6.31 -18.28 -16.02
C TRP A 172 5.09 -17.84 -15.21
N PHE A 173 4.40 -16.77 -15.65
CA PHE A 173 3.18 -16.30 -14.99
C PHE A 173 2.08 -17.37 -15.00
N GLN A 174 1.89 -18.06 -16.14
CA GLN A 174 0.90 -19.14 -16.26
C GLN A 174 1.20 -20.29 -15.29
N ARG A 175 2.46 -20.74 -15.21
CA ARG A 175 2.86 -21.83 -14.30
C ARG A 175 2.70 -21.45 -12.84
N ALA A 176 2.90 -20.19 -12.51
CA ALA A 176 2.70 -19.67 -11.17
C ALA A 176 1.22 -19.40 -10.82
N GLY A 177 0.28 -19.62 -11.75
CA GLY A 177 -1.15 -19.33 -11.54
C GLY A 177 -1.43 -17.83 -11.37
N LEU A 178 -0.55 -16.96 -11.88
CA LEU A 178 -0.67 -15.51 -11.75
C LEU A 178 -1.25 -14.87 -13.02
N PRO A 179 -1.88 -13.69 -12.90
CA PRO A 179 -2.27 -12.88 -14.04
C PRO A 179 -1.09 -12.67 -14.99
N GLY A 180 -1.32 -12.70 -16.29
CA GLY A 180 -0.23 -12.53 -17.26
C GLY A 180 0.50 -11.18 -17.13
N PRO A 181 1.74 -11.07 -17.66
CA PRO A 181 2.61 -9.91 -17.46
C PRO A 181 1.99 -8.59 -17.96
N GLY A 182 1.17 -8.65 -19.02
CA GLY A 182 0.41 -7.47 -19.49
C GLY A 182 -0.62 -6.96 -18.49
N SER A 183 -1.21 -7.86 -17.67
CA SER A 183 -2.15 -7.47 -16.62
C SER A 183 -1.42 -6.77 -15.46
N TRP A 184 -0.22 -7.23 -15.13
CA TRP A 184 0.65 -6.58 -14.13
C TRP A 184 1.08 -5.18 -14.59
N LEU A 185 1.47 -5.02 -15.86
CA LEU A 185 1.81 -3.71 -16.42
C LEU A 185 0.59 -2.77 -16.43
N ALA A 186 -0.59 -3.28 -16.79
CA ALA A 186 -1.82 -2.48 -16.76
C ALA A 186 -2.20 -2.07 -15.31
N ALA A 187 -1.99 -2.94 -14.33
CA ALA A 187 -2.18 -2.63 -12.93
C ALA A 187 -1.16 -1.57 -12.45
N ALA A 188 0.11 -1.70 -12.82
CA ALA A 188 1.14 -0.73 -12.50
C ALA A 188 0.79 0.68 -13.02
N HIS A 189 0.45 0.82 -14.31
CA HIS A 189 0.01 2.11 -14.87
C HIS A 189 -1.19 2.70 -14.12
N ALA A 190 -2.19 1.86 -13.81
CA ALA A 190 -3.37 2.33 -13.10
C ALA A 190 -3.06 2.74 -11.65
N VAL A 191 -2.14 2.06 -10.96
CA VAL A 191 -1.67 2.44 -9.63
C VAL A 191 -0.91 3.78 -9.67
N TYR A 192 -0.01 3.98 -10.62
CA TYR A 192 0.67 5.28 -10.78
C TYR A 192 -0.31 6.43 -11.04
N ALA A 193 -1.30 6.21 -11.90
CA ALA A 193 -2.36 7.20 -12.12
C ALA A 193 -3.18 7.45 -10.85
N ALA A 194 -3.46 6.40 -10.06
CA ALA A 194 -4.15 6.51 -8.78
C ALA A 194 -3.36 7.31 -7.76
N LEU A 195 -2.05 7.05 -7.60
CA LEU A 195 -1.17 7.82 -6.71
C LEU A 195 -1.12 9.30 -7.10
N ARG A 196 -1.11 9.60 -8.40
CA ARG A 196 -1.23 10.98 -8.88
C ARG A 196 -2.59 11.62 -8.54
N LEU A 197 -3.70 10.90 -8.73
CA LEU A 197 -5.03 11.37 -8.32
C LEU A 197 -5.11 11.70 -6.84
N GLN A 198 -4.50 10.88 -6.00
CA GLN A 198 -4.47 11.06 -4.55
C GLN A 198 -3.62 12.29 -4.14
N ARG A 199 -2.49 12.51 -4.81
CA ARG A 199 -1.54 13.59 -4.53
C ARG A 199 -1.98 14.91 -5.13
N GLU A 200 -2.45 14.91 -6.38
CA GLU A 200 -2.75 16.09 -7.16
C GLU A 200 -4.27 16.35 -7.19
N ARG A 201 -4.83 16.72 -6.02
CA ARG A 201 -6.29 16.80 -5.85
C ARG A 201 -6.96 17.87 -6.71
N GLN A 202 -6.24 18.94 -7.08
CA GLN A 202 -6.74 20.06 -7.88
C GLN A 202 -6.53 19.85 -9.39
N THR A 203 -5.66 18.93 -9.77
CA THR A 203 -5.40 18.63 -11.19
C THR A 203 -6.59 17.92 -11.81
N SER A 204 -6.98 18.32 -13.02
CA SER A 204 -8.14 17.74 -13.71
C SER A 204 -7.91 16.25 -14.01
N LEU A 205 -9.01 15.49 -14.04
CA LEU A 205 -8.93 14.06 -14.39
C LEU A 205 -8.40 13.85 -15.82
N LEU A 206 -8.74 14.76 -16.74
CA LEU A 206 -8.25 14.71 -18.12
C LEU A 206 -6.74 14.90 -18.18
N THR A 207 -6.19 15.88 -17.46
CA THR A 207 -4.76 16.15 -17.41
C THR A 207 -4.00 14.92 -16.87
N ILE A 208 -4.43 14.37 -15.74
CA ILE A 208 -3.81 13.18 -15.17
C ILE A 208 -3.90 11.98 -16.13
N ALA A 209 -5.06 11.79 -16.79
CA ALA A 209 -5.23 10.69 -17.74
C ALA A 209 -4.22 10.80 -18.89
N VAL A 210 -4.15 11.96 -19.56
CA VAL A 210 -3.26 12.17 -20.70
C VAL A 210 -1.79 12.01 -20.31
N GLU A 211 -1.37 12.59 -19.19
CA GLU A 211 0.02 12.50 -18.70
C GLU A 211 0.40 11.10 -18.22
N CYS A 212 -0.59 10.27 -17.83
CA CYS A 212 -0.39 8.85 -17.53
C CYS A 212 -0.54 7.94 -18.76
N GLY A 213 -0.62 8.50 -19.97
CA GLY A 213 -0.66 7.74 -21.22
C GLY A 213 -2.03 7.21 -21.63
N TYR A 214 -3.11 7.67 -21.00
CA TYR A 214 -4.48 7.36 -21.42
C TYR A 214 -4.94 8.30 -22.53
N SER A 215 -5.76 7.81 -23.46
CA SER A 215 -6.32 8.67 -24.54
C SER A 215 -7.23 9.78 -24.02
N ASP A 216 -7.93 9.50 -22.93
CA ASP A 216 -8.92 10.42 -22.35
C ASP A 216 -9.28 10.00 -20.90
N HIS A 217 -10.02 10.86 -20.20
CA HIS A 217 -10.47 10.60 -18.83
C HIS A 217 -11.42 9.39 -18.71
N SER A 218 -12.17 9.06 -19.78
CA SER A 218 -13.10 7.94 -19.78
C SER A 218 -12.32 6.61 -19.82
N SER A 219 -11.21 6.58 -20.56
CA SER A 219 -10.30 5.41 -20.63
C SER A 219 -9.68 5.13 -19.25
N LEU A 220 -9.17 6.16 -18.55
CA LEU A 220 -8.70 6.02 -17.18
C LEU A 220 -9.83 5.54 -16.24
N SER A 221 -11.03 6.13 -16.36
CA SER A 221 -12.17 5.76 -15.51
C SER A 221 -12.59 4.30 -15.71
N ARG A 222 -12.70 3.84 -16.95
CA ARG A 222 -13.01 2.44 -17.26
C ARG A 222 -11.94 1.49 -16.71
N GLN A 223 -10.67 1.85 -16.86
CA GLN A 223 -9.55 1.07 -16.33
C GLN A 223 -9.60 0.97 -14.80
N ALA A 224 -9.79 2.09 -14.09
CA ALA A 224 -9.88 2.14 -12.63
C ALA A 224 -11.03 1.26 -12.10
N VAL A 225 -12.22 1.39 -12.68
CA VAL A 225 -13.38 0.56 -12.32
C VAL A 225 -13.12 -0.92 -12.61
N ARG A 226 -12.53 -1.25 -13.77
CA ARG A 226 -12.21 -2.62 -14.13
C ARG A 226 -11.22 -3.27 -13.17
N LEU A 227 -10.12 -2.57 -12.83
CA LEU A 227 -9.05 -3.13 -12.01
C LEU A 227 -9.38 -3.06 -10.52
N PHE A 228 -9.85 -1.91 -10.03
CA PHE A 228 -9.97 -1.64 -8.60
C PHE A 228 -11.42 -1.65 -8.09
N GLY A 229 -12.42 -1.68 -8.99
CA GLY A 229 -13.82 -1.53 -8.60
C GLY A 229 -14.14 -0.17 -7.98
N ALA A 230 -13.36 0.86 -8.30
CA ALA A 230 -13.52 2.20 -7.76
C ALA A 230 -13.39 3.25 -8.87
N ARG A 231 -14.16 4.32 -8.77
CA ARG A 231 -14.08 5.45 -9.71
C ARG A 231 -12.92 6.36 -9.35
N PRO A 232 -12.36 7.12 -10.32
CA PRO A 232 -11.27 8.07 -10.04
C PRO A 232 -11.58 9.08 -8.92
N GLY A 233 -12.84 9.52 -8.80
CA GLY A 233 -13.28 10.41 -7.72
C GLY A 233 -13.17 9.75 -6.33
N GLU A 234 -13.51 8.47 -6.21
CA GLU A 234 -13.36 7.69 -4.99
C GLU A 234 -11.87 7.48 -4.67
N ILE A 235 -11.07 7.09 -5.67
CA ILE A 235 -9.62 6.89 -5.54
C ILE A 235 -8.95 8.19 -5.06
N ARG A 236 -9.36 9.37 -5.56
CA ARG A 236 -8.84 10.68 -5.16
C ARG A 236 -9.03 10.97 -3.66
N GLN A 237 -10.02 10.37 -3.02
CA GLN A 237 -10.26 10.54 -1.59
C GLN A 237 -9.42 9.57 -0.73
N THR A 238 -8.94 8.48 -1.30
CA THR A 238 -8.14 7.47 -0.60
C THR A 238 -6.65 7.85 -0.58
N LEU A 239 -5.85 7.11 0.17
CA LEU A 239 -4.39 7.19 0.19
C LEU A 239 -3.79 5.78 0.12
N GLY A 240 -2.63 5.68 -0.52
CA GLY A 240 -1.89 4.43 -0.65
C GLY A 240 -2.31 3.59 -1.85
N TRP A 241 -1.50 2.60 -2.13
CA TRP A 241 -1.64 1.69 -3.26
C TRP A 241 -2.04 0.27 -2.84
N GLU A 242 -1.84 -0.09 -1.58
CA GLU A 242 -2.03 -1.45 -1.05
C GLU A 242 -3.45 -1.96 -1.27
N GLY A 243 -4.43 -1.15 -0.88
CA GLY A 243 -5.84 -1.50 -1.06
C GLY A 243 -6.27 -1.59 -2.53
N LEU A 244 -5.64 -0.83 -3.42
CA LEU A 244 -5.88 -0.91 -4.86
C LEU A 244 -5.35 -2.21 -5.44
N LEU A 245 -4.09 -2.57 -5.10
CA LEU A 245 -3.50 -3.82 -5.55
C LEU A 245 -4.20 -5.05 -4.97
N ASP A 246 -4.60 -5.00 -3.71
CA ASP A 246 -5.36 -6.08 -3.08
C ASP A 246 -6.68 -6.34 -3.81
N ARG A 247 -7.43 -5.28 -4.11
CA ARG A 247 -8.67 -5.39 -4.89
C ARG A 247 -8.43 -5.93 -6.30
N TRP A 248 -7.35 -5.48 -6.95
CA TRP A 248 -7.01 -5.99 -8.27
C TRP A 248 -6.68 -7.48 -8.24
N LEU A 249 -5.83 -7.93 -7.31
CA LEU A 249 -5.49 -9.34 -7.16
C LEU A 249 -6.72 -10.21 -6.89
N GLY A 250 -7.59 -9.76 -5.99
CA GLY A 250 -8.85 -10.45 -5.71
C GLY A 250 -9.74 -10.59 -6.93
N ARG A 251 -9.86 -9.54 -7.77
CA ARG A 251 -10.61 -9.56 -9.04
C ARG A 251 -9.95 -10.42 -10.10
N ALA A 252 -8.63 -10.51 -10.09
CA ALA A 252 -7.86 -11.38 -10.98
C ALA A 252 -7.86 -12.86 -10.54
N GLY A 253 -8.56 -13.20 -9.45
CA GLY A 253 -8.68 -14.55 -8.93
C GLY A 253 -7.45 -15.05 -8.15
N VAL A 254 -6.51 -14.18 -7.81
CA VAL A 254 -5.35 -14.53 -7.00
C VAL A 254 -5.77 -14.58 -5.52
N ARG A 255 -5.81 -15.78 -4.97
CA ARG A 255 -6.11 -15.98 -3.54
C ARG A 255 -4.81 -15.93 -2.74
N ALA A 256 -4.90 -15.46 -1.49
CA ALA A 256 -3.84 -15.68 -0.51
C ALA A 256 -3.66 -17.20 -0.30
N ALA A 257 -2.43 -17.63 -0.21
CA ALA A 257 -2.08 -19.00 0.14
C ALA A 257 -2.41 -19.28 1.61
#